data_be7c2d37346e5ced8c47cd3871f934c9
#
_entry.id   be7c2d37346e5ced8c47cd3871f934c9
#
_cell.length_a   1.000
_cell.length_b   1.000
_cell.length_c   1.000
_cell.angle_alpha   90.00
_cell.angle_beta   90.00
_cell.angle_gamma   90.00
#
_symmetry.space_group_name_H-M   'P 1'
#
loop_
_entity.id
_entity.type
_entity.pdbx_description
1 polymer ?
#
loop_
_entity_poly.entity_id
_entity_poly.type
_entity_poly.pdbx_seq_one_letter_code
_entity_poly.pdbx_strand_id
1 'polypeptide(L)'
;HGNGAAQHYQYENAISTYLWLRYPDKYYIYKFGEVKTVASELESDYKFKKGAYADNVRSFLRFYDEISEALKQDTELVNLFQSQLTETCYPDPELKTLTIDVGFYISRMFSQSKQDNNSDDEDALDGSDPSLFSEEWFPSLEEYTPGFTKEKWLELLNSKKIIGPVWGGVLAAFYEAGGAATCTQIAQKYNKNASSISGNCTQLAKKIYKETQCPLSIRENGKNRYWPILFQGKDAGADVAGGYIWKLRPELYEALTEFDIMRYQWKNEDE
;
A
#
# COMPACT_ATOMS: atom_id res chain seq x y z
N HIS A 1 -27.29 -12.15 -3.01
CA HIS A 1 -27.21 -10.79 -2.46
C HIS A 1 -28.21 -10.69 -1.34
N GLY A 2 -27.73 -10.44 -0.09
CA GLY A 2 -28.61 -10.27 1.06
C GLY A 2 -29.51 -9.05 0.88
N ASN A 3 -30.80 -9.23 0.99
CA ASN A 3 -31.76 -8.14 1.01
C ASN A 3 -31.41 -7.15 2.12
N GLY A 4 -31.08 -5.91 1.77
CA GLY A 4 -30.87 -4.81 2.70
C GLY A 4 -29.44 -4.36 2.93
N ALA A 5 -28.41 -4.92 2.28
CA ALA A 5 -27.06 -4.37 2.34
C ALA A 5 -26.96 -3.10 1.48
N ALA A 6 -26.74 -1.94 2.12
CA ALA A 6 -26.54 -0.67 1.44
C ALA A 6 -25.23 -0.64 0.63
N GLN A 7 -24.29 -1.53 0.92
CA GLN A 7 -23.01 -1.69 0.23
C GLN A 7 -22.66 -3.17 0.10
N HIS A 8 -22.02 -3.54 -1.02
CA HIS A 8 -21.39 -4.85 -1.21
C HIS A 8 -19.92 -4.63 -1.58
N TYR A 9 -19.05 -5.54 -1.15
CA TYR A 9 -17.60 -5.49 -1.42
C TYR A 9 -17.20 -6.26 -2.68
N GLN A 10 -18.16 -6.58 -3.55
CA GLN A 10 -17.96 -7.32 -4.80
C GLN A 10 -17.75 -6.34 -5.96
N TYR A 11 -16.62 -5.64 -5.94
CA TYR A 11 -16.21 -4.75 -7.02
C TYR A 11 -15.53 -5.52 -8.16
N GLU A 12 -15.19 -4.84 -9.25
CA GLU A 12 -14.61 -5.42 -10.47
C GLU A 12 -13.38 -6.27 -10.19
N ASN A 13 -12.52 -5.83 -9.26
CA ASN A 13 -11.34 -6.59 -8.85
C ASN A 13 -11.73 -7.94 -8.24
N ALA A 14 -12.65 -7.96 -7.27
CA ALA A 14 -13.08 -9.20 -6.62
C ALA A 14 -13.77 -10.14 -7.63
N ILE A 15 -14.65 -9.60 -8.47
CA ILE A 15 -15.36 -10.37 -9.51
C ILE A 15 -14.36 -10.97 -10.51
N SER A 16 -13.43 -10.18 -11.02
CA SER A 16 -12.42 -10.64 -11.98
C SER A 16 -11.47 -11.66 -11.36
N THR A 17 -11.13 -11.51 -10.08
CA THR A 17 -10.35 -12.52 -9.34
C THR A 17 -11.08 -13.85 -9.25
N TYR A 18 -12.38 -13.85 -8.91
CA TYR A 18 -13.18 -15.10 -8.89
C TYR A 18 -13.30 -15.73 -10.28
N LEU A 19 -13.44 -14.92 -11.33
CA LEU A 19 -13.50 -15.41 -12.72
C LEU A 19 -12.18 -16.04 -13.13
N TRP A 20 -11.05 -15.39 -12.81
CA TRP A 20 -9.74 -15.94 -13.09
C TRP A 20 -9.47 -17.22 -12.29
N LEU A 21 -9.76 -17.28 -11.00
CA LEU A 21 -9.60 -18.49 -10.20
C LEU A 21 -10.41 -19.67 -10.74
N ARG A 22 -11.59 -19.40 -11.33
CA ARG A 22 -12.45 -20.44 -11.88
C ARG A 22 -12.15 -20.80 -13.33
N TYR A 23 -11.67 -19.83 -14.10
CA TYR A 23 -11.41 -19.93 -15.54
C TYR A 23 -10.11 -19.19 -15.91
N PRO A 24 -8.95 -19.69 -15.47
CA PRO A 24 -7.68 -18.99 -15.64
C PRO A 24 -7.28 -18.80 -17.11
N ASP A 25 -7.74 -19.66 -18.01
CA ASP A 25 -7.49 -19.54 -19.45
C ASP A 25 -8.36 -18.49 -20.16
N LYS A 26 -9.32 -17.87 -19.44
CA LYS A 26 -10.29 -16.96 -20.07
C LYS A 26 -10.25 -15.54 -19.53
N TYR A 27 -9.84 -15.37 -18.28
CA TYR A 27 -9.95 -14.10 -17.58
C TYR A 27 -8.63 -13.66 -16.96
N TYR A 28 -8.56 -12.37 -16.66
CA TYR A 28 -7.47 -11.72 -15.96
C TYR A 28 -7.99 -11.07 -14.67
N ILE A 29 -7.09 -10.71 -13.77
CA ILE A 29 -7.41 -9.96 -12.55
C ILE A 29 -7.37 -8.46 -12.87
N TYR A 30 -8.51 -7.80 -12.80
CA TYR A 30 -8.62 -6.37 -13.06
C TYR A 30 -8.23 -5.54 -11.84
N LYS A 31 -7.30 -4.62 -12.02
CA LYS A 31 -6.95 -3.57 -11.05
C LYS A 31 -6.83 -2.24 -11.79
N PHE A 32 -7.72 -1.29 -11.48
CA PHE A 32 -7.83 -0.03 -12.21
C PHE A 32 -6.50 0.74 -12.32
N GLY A 33 -5.79 0.94 -11.20
CA GLY A 33 -4.50 1.65 -11.18
C GLY A 33 -3.45 0.94 -12.04
N GLU A 34 -3.32 -0.38 -11.87
CA GLU A 34 -2.36 -1.20 -12.60
C GLU A 34 -2.60 -1.14 -14.11
N VAL A 35 -3.82 -1.39 -14.57
CA VAL A 35 -4.13 -1.40 -16.01
C VAL A 35 -3.97 -0.02 -16.65
N LYS A 36 -4.29 1.06 -15.91
CA LYS A 36 -4.09 2.43 -16.37
C LYS A 36 -2.60 2.73 -16.58
N THR A 37 -1.76 2.30 -15.65
CA THR A 37 -0.30 2.45 -15.73
C THR A 37 0.26 1.63 -16.90
N VAL A 38 -0.12 0.35 -17.02
CA VAL A 38 0.32 -0.50 -18.14
C VAL A 38 -0.07 0.11 -19.49
N ALA A 39 -1.30 0.62 -19.63
CA ALA A 39 -1.74 1.27 -20.85
C ALA A 39 -0.93 2.55 -21.19
N SER A 40 -0.52 3.29 -20.16
CA SER A 40 0.34 4.47 -20.34
C SER A 40 1.77 4.10 -20.72
N GLU A 41 2.37 3.12 -20.06
CA GLU A 41 3.76 2.68 -20.31
C GLU A 41 3.93 2.02 -21.69
N LEU A 42 2.91 1.29 -22.15
CA LEU A 42 2.89 0.69 -23.48
C LEU A 42 2.38 1.65 -24.57
N GLU A 43 2.17 2.94 -24.25
CA GLU A 43 1.67 3.98 -25.17
C GLU A 43 0.39 3.55 -25.91
N SER A 44 -0.48 2.81 -25.20
CA SER A 44 -1.70 2.22 -25.74
C SER A 44 -2.81 3.26 -25.96
N ASP A 45 -3.63 3.05 -26.97
CA ASP A 45 -4.84 3.86 -27.25
C ASP A 45 -5.96 3.62 -26.24
N TYR A 46 -5.88 2.58 -25.41
CA TYR A 46 -6.88 2.30 -24.39
C TYR A 46 -6.88 3.37 -23.30
N LYS A 47 -8.08 3.86 -22.95
CA LYS A 47 -8.28 4.89 -21.92
C LYS A 47 -9.19 4.37 -20.82
N PHE A 48 -8.69 4.40 -19.58
CA PHE A 48 -9.40 3.95 -18.40
C PHE A 48 -9.85 5.17 -17.58
N LYS A 49 -11.17 5.26 -17.28
CA LYS A 49 -11.77 6.40 -16.58
C LYS A 49 -12.39 5.95 -15.25
N LYS A 50 -12.14 6.70 -14.17
CA LYS A 50 -12.75 6.44 -12.87
C LYS A 50 -14.28 6.46 -12.99
N GLY A 51 -14.95 5.42 -12.50
CA GLY A 51 -16.41 5.28 -12.54
C GLY A 51 -16.98 4.66 -13.83
N ALA A 52 -16.19 4.45 -14.87
CA ALA A 52 -16.65 3.81 -16.11
C ALA A 52 -16.51 2.27 -16.04
N TYR A 53 -17.07 1.66 -14.99
CA TYR A 53 -16.83 0.27 -14.59
C TYR A 53 -16.91 -0.76 -15.73
N ALA A 54 -18.07 -0.87 -16.40
CA ALA A 54 -18.28 -1.86 -17.46
C ALA A 54 -17.40 -1.60 -18.69
N ASP A 55 -17.20 -0.37 -19.04
CA ASP A 55 -16.37 0.04 -20.20
C ASP A 55 -14.89 -0.22 -19.92
N ASN A 56 -14.44 0.09 -18.70
CA ASN A 56 -13.08 -0.22 -18.27
C ASN A 56 -12.82 -1.73 -18.32
N VAL A 57 -13.72 -2.56 -17.79
CA VAL A 57 -13.54 -4.03 -17.82
C VAL A 57 -13.51 -4.56 -19.24
N ARG A 58 -14.38 -4.09 -20.13
CA ARG A 58 -14.35 -4.50 -21.56
C ARG A 58 -13.05 -4.09 -22.24
N SER A 59 -12.61 -2.86 -22.02
CA SER A 59 -11.36 -2.35 -22.59
C SER A 59 -10.16 -3.12 -22.03
N PHE A 60 -10.16 -3.40 -20.73
CA PHE A 60 -9.15 -4.19 -20.06
C PHE A 60 -9.00 -5.60 -20.64
N LEU A 61 -10.10 -6.33 -20.81
CA LEU A 61 -10.06 -7.69 -21.35
C LEU A 61 -9.45 -7.70 -22.76
N ARG A 62 -9.85 -6.77 -23.63
CA ARG A 62 -9.29 -6.64 -24.98
C ARG A 62 -7.81 -6.26 -24.96
N PHE A 63 -7.45 -5.28 -24.15
CA PHE A 63 -6.08 -4.81 -24.02
C PHE A 63 -5.13 -5.91 -23.53
N TYR A 64 -5.58 -6.67 -22.51
CA TYR A 64 -4.76 -7.79 -22.00
C TYR A 64 -4.75 -9.00 -22.93
N ASP A 65 -5.79 -9.21 -23.75
CA ASP A 65 -5.75 -10.18 -24.85
C ASP A 65 -4.68 -9.79 -25.89
N GLU A 66 -4.56 -8.52 -26.25
CA GLU A 66 -3.52 -8.03 -27.18
C GLU A 66 -2.11 -8.24 -26.58
N ILE A 67 -1.92 -7.95 -25.28
CA ILE A 67 -0.64 -8.24 -24.60
C ILE A 67 -0.36 -9.75 -24.62
N SER A 68 -1.34 -10.58 -24.30
CA SER A 68 -1.19 -12.04 -24.31
C SER A 68 -0.77 -12.56 -25.69
N GLU A 69 -1.39 -12.05 -26.76
CA GLU A 69 -1.04 -12.42 -28.12
C GLU A 69 0.38 -11.97 -28.50
N ALA A 70 0.80 -10.79 -28.05
CA ALA A 70 2.16 -10.31 -28.23
C ALA A 70 3.19 -11.21 -27.50
N LEU A 71 2.89 -11.59 -26.25
CA LEU A 71 3.75 -12.50 -25.46
C LEU A 71 3.89 -13.88 -26.12
N LYS A 72 2.84 -14.41 -26.76
CA LYS A 72 2.88 -15.68 -27.50
C LYS A 72 3.86 -15.65 -28.68
N GLN A 73 4.16 -14.48 -29.22
CA GLN A 73 5.15 -14.34 -30.31
C GLN A 73 6.60 -14.34 -29.82
N ASP A 74 6.82 -14.06 -28.53
CA ASP A 74 8.14 -14.14 -27.91
C ASP A 74 8.45 -15.57 -27.44
N THR A 75 8.98 -16.38 -28.35
CA THR A 75 9.27 -17.80 -28.08
C THR A 75 10.34 -17.99 -27.02
N GLU A 76 11.27 -17.04 -26.85
CA GLU A 76 12.31 -17.11 -25.83
C GLU A 76 11.69 -16.94 -24.43
N LEU A 77 10.84 -15.91 -24.25
CA LEU A 77 10.12 -15.68 -23.02
C LEU A 77 9.19 -16.85 -22.67
N VAL A 78 8.44 -17.37 -23.65
CA VAL A 78 7.53 -18.50 -23.44
C VAL A 78 8.30 -19.74 -22.99
N ASN A 79 9.42 -20.05 -23.65
CA ASN A 79 10.25 -21.19 -23.27
C ASN A 79 10.87 -21.03 -21.88
N LEU A 80 11.33 -19.81 -21.54
CA LEU A 80 11.85 -19.50 -20.22
C LEU A 80 10.75 -19.70 -19.16
N PHE A 81 9.56 -19.13 -19.36
CA PHE A 81 8.42 -19.28 -18.47
C PHE A 81 8.08 -20.75 -18.25
N GLN A 82 7.92 -21.53 -19.33
CA GLN A 82 7.59 -22.95 -19.23
C GLN A 82 8.65 -23.76 -18.52
N SER A 83 9.94 -23.40 -18.67
CA SER A 83 11.04 -24.07 -17.98
C SER A 83 11.03 -23.87 -16.45
N GLN A 84 10.36 -22.83 -15.96
CA GLN A 84 10.23 -22.54 -14.53
C GLN A 84 8.99 -23.18 -13.89
N LEU A 85 8.05 -23.70 -14.69
CA LEU A 85 6.86 -24.35 -14.16
C LEU A 85 7.23 -25.72 -13.57
N THR A 86 6.70 -25.99 -12.38
CA THR A 86 6.79 -27.29 -11.71
C THR A 86 5.50 -28.09 -11.91
N GLU A 87 5.49 -29.38 -11.57
CA GLU A 87 4.30 -30.23 -11.65
C GLU A 87 3.11 -29.73 -10.83
N THR A 88 3.38 -28.88 -9.83
CA THR A 88 2.32 -28.28 -8.98
C THR A 88 1.81 -26.95 -9.49
N CYS A 89 2.44 -26.38 -10.50
CA CYS A 89 2.02 -25.12 -11.10
C CYS A 89 0.91 -25.34 -12.12
N TYR A 90 0.04 -24.35 -12.24
CA TYR A 90 -0.92 -24.29 -13.35
C TYR A 90 -0.15 -24.05 -14.67
N PRO A 91 -0.38 -24.84 -15.74
CA PRO A 91 0.45 -24.78 -16.94
C PRO A 91 0.26 -23.53 -17.81
N ASP A 92 -0.78 -22.72 -17.55
CA ASP A 92 -1.12 -21.46 -18.23
C ASP A 92 -1.01 -21.50 -19.76
N PRO A 93 -1.76 -22.41 -20.44
CA PRO A 93 -1.60 -22.64 -21.88
C PRO A 93 -1.97 -21.42 -22.73
N GLU A 94 -2.83 -20.52 -22.21
CA GLU A 94 -3.23 -19.29 -22.88
C GLU A 94 -2.42 -18.07 -22.42
N LEU A 95 -1.38 -18.26 -21.60
CA LEU A 95 -0.51 -17.22 -21.04
C LEU A 95 -1.25 -16.09 -20.30
N LYS A 96 -2.46 -16.38 -19.78
CA LYS A 96 -3.27 -15.37 -19.08
C LYS A 96 -2.65 -14.98 -17.73
N THR A 97 -2.11 -15.96 -16.99
CA THR A 97 -1.43 -15.70 -15.72
C THR A 97 -0.10 -14.98 -15.97
N LEU A 98 0.69 -15.41 -16.94
CA LEU A 98 1.91 -14.70 -17.35
C LEU A 98 1.60 -13.25 -17.76
N THR A 99 0.50 -13.01 -18.48
CA THR A 99 0.08 -11.65 -18.87
C THR A 99 -0.25 -10.78 -17.65
N ILE A 100 -0.88 -11.35 -16.60
CA ILE A 100 -1.11 -10.64 -15.34
C ILE A 100 0.21 -10.27 -14.67
N ASP A 101 1.18 -11.20 -14.62
CA ASP A 101 2.50 -10.97 -14.02
C ASP A 101 3.30 -9.92 -14.79
N VAL A 102 3.24 -9.94 -16.12
CA VAL A 102 3.85 -8.90 -16.97
C VAL A 102 3.21 -7.53 -16.72
N GLY A 103 1.88 -7.47 -16.62
CA GLY A 103 1.18 -6.23 -16.26
C GLY A 103 1.58 -5.71 -14.88
N PHE A 104 1.68 -6.61 -13.91
CA PHE A 104 2.18 -6.27 -12.58
C PHE A 104 3.62 -5.74 -12.64
N TYR A 105 4.51 -6.43 -13.37
CA TYR A 105 5.90 -5.99 -13.54
C TYR A 105 5.99 -4.60 -14.17
N ILE A 106 5.29 -4.36 -15.29
CA ILE A 106 5.27 -3.06 -15.96
C ILE A 106 4.77 -1.97 -15.01
N SER A 107 3.66 -2.23 -14.29
CA SER A 107 3.06 -1.22 -13.42
C SER A 107 3.86 -0.91 -12.17
N ARG A 108 4.71 -1.83 -11.70
CA ARG A 108 5.43 -1.70 -10.43
C ARG A 108 6.92 -1.45 -10.59
N MET A 109 7.54 -2.11 -11.56
CA MET A 109 9.00 -2.11 -11.70
C MET A 109 9.44 -1.23 -12.88
N PHE A 110 8.74 -1.31 -14.02
CA PHE A 110 9.15 -0.59 -15.21
C PHE A 110 8.78 0.90 -15.17
N SER A 111 7.63 1.25 -14.59
CA SER A 111 7.20 2.66 -14.43
C SER A 111 8.06 3.44 -13.44
N GLN A 112 8.81 2.77 -12.57
CA GLN A 112 9.80 3.42 -11.69
C GLN A 112 10.99 3.99 -12.45
N SER A 113 11.27 3.52 -13.66
CA SER A 113 12.36 4.02 -14.49
C SER A 113 12.00 5.28 -15.31
N LYS A 114 10.73 5.63 -15.36
CA LYS A 114 10.19 6.80 -16.07
C LYS A 114 9.24 7.57 -15.15
N GLN A 115 9.79 8.44 -14.29
CA GLN A 115 8.95 9.41 -13.59
C GLN A 115 8.43 10.45 -14.58
N ASP A 116 7.13 10.46 -14.82
CA ASP A 116 6.37 11.70 -15.06
C ASP A 116 4.85 11.46 -14.93
N ASN A 117 4.28 12.23 -14.00
CA ASN A 117 2.92 12.80 -13.95
C ASN A 117 1.66 11.93 -13.91
N ASN A 118 0.93 12.16 -12.81
CA ASN A 118 -0.53 12.09 -12.62
C ASN A 118 -1.20 10.74 -12.40
N SER A 119 -1.53 10.45 -11.14
CA SER A 119 -2.81 9.84 -10.83
C SER A 119 -3.28 10.14 -9.41
N ASP A 120 -4.49 10.69 -9.34
CA ASP A 120 -5.28 10.81 -8.13
C ASP A 120 -5.83 9.43 -7.75
N ASP A 121 -5.21 8.77 -6.80
CA ASP A 121 -5.82 7.73 -5.98
C ASP A 121 -5.13 7.74 -4.62
N GLU A 122 -5.76 8.46 -3.70
CA GLU A 122 -5.46 8.43 -2.29
C GLU A 122 -5.99 7.11 -1.74
N ASP A 123 -5.11 6.25 -1.25
CA ASP A 123 -5.29 5.22 -0.21
C ASP A 123 -4.63 3.86 -0.50
N ALA A 124 -3.86 3.69 -1.57
CA ALA A 124 -2.94 2.56 -1.64
C ALA A 124 -1.57 3.02 -1.12
N LEU A 125 -0.99 2.26 -0.21
CA LEU A 125 0.43 2.37 0.12
C LEU A 125 1.21 2.21 -1.19
N ASP A 126 1.56 3.35 -1.79
CA ASP A 126 2.37 3.39 -3.00
C ASP A 126 3.80 2.98 -2.63
N GLY A 127 4.14 1.73 -2.96
CA GLY A 127 5.49 1.21 -2.85
C GLY A 127 6.46 1.75 -3.91
N SER A 128 6.13 2.85 -4.59
CA SER A 128 6.89 3.41 -5.73
C SER A 128 7.74 4.64 -5.36
N ASP A 129 8.11 4.80 -4.09
CA ASP A 129 9.04 5.84 -3.66
C ASP A 129 10.49 5.30 -3.81
N PRO A 130 11.38 5.95 -4.60
CA PRO A 130 12.78 5.55 -4.73
C PRO A 130 13.54 5.51 -3.39
N SER A 131 13.01 6.19 -2.35
CA SER A 131 13.51 6.07 -0.98
C SER A 131 13.31 4.68 -0.37
N LEU A 132 12.54 3.81 -1.03
CA LEU A 132 12.20 2.47 -0.55
C LEU A 132 13.37 1.46 -0.62
N PHE A 133 14.48 1.79 -1.28
CA PHE A 133 15.66 0.92 -1.36
C PHE A 133 16.88 1.45 -0.57
N SER A 134 16.69 2.49 0.24
CA SER A 134 17.72 3.05 1.10
C SER A 134 17.77 2.29 2.44
N GLU A 135 18.96 1.89 2.88
CA GLU A 135 19.18 1.42 4.26
C GLU A 135 18.96 2.56 5.29
N GLU A 136 18.84 3.79 4.84
CA GLU A 136 18.64 4.98 5.65
C GLU A 136 17.15 5.21 5.95
N TRP A 137 16.92 5.87 7.09
CA TRP A 137 15.57 6.24 7.50
C TRP A 137 15.06 7.44 6.71
N PHE A 138 13.91 7.30 6.07
CA PHE A 138 13.24 8.34 5.28
C PHE A 138 11.97 8.87 5.99
N PRO A 139 11.66 10.18 5.89
CA PRO A 139 12.65 11.21 5.62
C PRO A 139 13.67 11.27 6.76
N SER A 140 14.91 11.65 6.46
CA SER A 140 15.89 11.86 7.52
C SER A 140 15.44 13.00 8.45
N LEU A 141 16.04 13.10 9.65
CA LEU A 141 15.70 14.17 10.59
C LEU A 141 16.15 15.55 10.08
N GLU A 142 17.12 15.60 9.18
CA GLU A 142 17.59 16.82 8.54
C GLU A 142 16.67 17.28 7.40
N GLU A 143 16.12 16.33 6.63
CA GLU A 143 15.23 16.63 5.51
C GLU A 143 13.86 17.10 5.96
N TYR A 144 13.35 16.53 7.06
CA TYR A 144 12.02 16.86 7.54
C TYR A 144 11.86 16.65 9.04
N THR A 145 11.23 17.63 9.68
CA THR A 145 10.70 17.54 11.03
C THR A 145 9.35 18.27 11.11
N PRO A 146 8.39 17.76 11.88
CA PRO A 146 7.15 18.50 12.17
C PRO A 146 7.38 19.70 13.08
N GLY A 147 8.60 19.86 13.63
CA GLY A 147 8.95 20.95 14.53
C GLY A 147 8.35 20.82 15.94
N PHE A 148 7.97 19.62 16.35
CA PHE A 148 7.41 19.38 17.68
C PHE A 148 8.49 18.97 18.67
N THR A 149 8.50 19.61 19.83
CA THR A 149 9.28 19.15 20.99
C THR A 149 8.51 18.04 21.72
N LYS A 150 9.19 17.38 22.66
CA LYS A 150 8.56 16.40 23.56
C LYS A 150 7.34 16.98 24.30
N GLU A 151 7.45 18.23 24.79
CA GLU A 151 6.37 18.90 25.51
C GLU A 151 5.15 19.14 24.59
N LYS A 152 5.39 19.51 23.33
CA LYS A 152 4.31 19.65 22.35
C LYS A 152 3.64 18.32 22.03
N TRP A 153 4.40 17.25 21.95
CA TRP A 153 3.83 15.89 21.81
C TRP A 153 3.01 15.49 23.03
N LEU A 154 3.47 15.79 24.26
CA LEU A 154 2.69 15.53 25.48
C LEU A 154 1.38 16.31 25.49
N GLU A 155 1.37 17.57 25.06
CA GLU A 155 0.13 18.36 24.89
C GLU A 155 -0.84 17.68 23.93
N LEU A 156 -0.36 17.25 22.75
CA LEU A 156 -1.17 16.58 21.73
C LEU A 156 -1.70 15.21 22.21
N LEU A 157 -0.87 14.43 22.91
CA LEU A 157 -1.24 13.13 23.47
C LEU A 157 -2.31 13.26 24.58
N ASN A 158 -2.28 14.33 25.35
CA ASN A 158 -3.29 14.60 26.38
C ASN A 158 -4.61 15.17 25.81
N SER A 159 -4.63 15.56 24.53
CA SER A 159 -5.83 16.09 23.89
C SER A 159 -6.80 14.97 23.53
N LYS A 160 -7.95 14.90 24.21
CA LYS A 160 -9.04 13.96 23.87
C LYS A 160 -9.60 14.17 22.45
N LYS A 161 -9.31 15.30 21.82
CA LYS A 161 -9.69 15.56 20.43
C LYS A 161 -8.78 14.81 19.46
N ILE A 162 -7.52 14.53 19.84
CA ILE A 162 -6.52 13.91 18.98
C ILE A 162 -6.41 12.42 19.28
N ILE A 163 -6.20 12.06 20.54
CA ILE A 163 -5.97 10.66 20.93
C ILE A 163 -7.27 10.05 21.46
N GLY A 164 -7.69 8.98 20.80
CA GLY A 164 -8.78 8.10 21.20
C GLY A 164 -8.31 6.65 21.23
N PRO A 165 -9.18 5.69 21.61
CA PRO A 165 -8.79 4.28 21.77
C PRO A 165 -8.12 3.66 20.55
N VAL A 166 -8.61 3.98 19.34
CA VAL A 166 -8.06 3.41 18.09
C VAL A 166 -6.63 3.90 17.83
N TRP A 167 -6.42 5.22 17.89
CA TRP A 167 -5.11 5.81 17.59
C TRP A 167 -4.11 5.62 18.75
N GLY A 168 -4.62 5.68 19.99
CA GLY A 168 -3.83 5.31 21.16
C GLY A 168 -3.35 3.87 21.09
N GLY A 169 -4.20 2.93 20.67
CA GLY A 169 -3.82 1.53 20.47
C GLY A 169 -2.74 1.34 19.42
N VAL A 170 -2.82 2.07 18.29
CA VAL A 170 -1.75 2.05 17.27
C VAL A 170 -0.43 2.54 17.84
N LEU A 171 -0.42 3.69 18.53
CA LEU A 171 0.81 4.23 19.13
C LEU A 171 1.36 3.31 20.22
N ALA A 172 0.49 2.72 21.05
CA ALA A 172 0.88 1.74 22.08
C ALA A 172 1.56 0.52 21.44
N ALA A 173 1.01 0.01 20.34
CA ALA A 173 1.57 -1.15 19.65
C ALA A 173 2.97 -0.87 19.07
N PHE A 174 3.18 0.31 18.45
CA PHE A 174 4.52 0.72 17.99
C PHE A 174 5.47 0.98 19.17
N TYR A 175 5.01 1.59 20.24
CA TYR A 175 5.81 1.83 21.44
C TYR A 175 6.29 0.50 22.08
N GLU A 176 5.37 -0.45 22.26
CA GLU A 176 5.67 -1.79 22.78
C GLU A 176 6.63 -2.59 21.90
N ALA A 177 6.59 -2.35 20.59
CA ALA A 177 7.56 -2.93 19.65
C ALA A 177 8.95 -2.25 19.68
N GLY A 178 9.24 -1.42 20.68
CA GLY A 178 10.50 -0.70 20.78
C GLY A 178 10.59 0.52 19.88
N GLY A 179 9.46 1.03 19.44
CA GLY A 179 9.35 2.24 18.60
C GLY A 179 9.48 2.01 17.10
N ALA A 180 9.78 0.77 16.66
CA ALA A 180 9.91 0.45 15.24
C ALA A 180 9.34 -0.94 14.92
N ALA A 181 8.48 -1.02 13.91
CA ALA A 181 7.90 -2.27 13.43
C ALA A 181 7.31 -2.10 12.03
N THR A 182 7.01 -3.21 11.34
CA THR A 182 6.12 -3.18 10.19
C THR A 182 4.66 -3.26 10.64
N CYS A 183 3.74 -2.70 9.85
CA CYS A 183 2.31 -2.86 10.12
C CYS A 183 1.88 -4.33 10.11
N THR A 184 2.58 -5.18 9.34
CA THR A 184 2.34 -6.63 9.30
C THR A 184 2.71 -7.32 10.61
N GLN A 185 3.87 -7.00 11.20
CA GLN A 185 4.28 -7.53 12.50
C GLN A 185 3.28 -7.15 13.62
N ILE A 186 2.86 -5.87 13.65
CA ILE A 186 1.84 -5.42 14.60
C ILE A 186 0.50 -6.13 14.35
N ALA A 187 0.10 -6.27 13.09
CA ALA A 187 -1.14 -6.95 12.72
C ALA A 187 -1.16 -8.41 13.18
N GLN A 188 -0.05 -9.13 12.98
CA GLN A 188 0.11 -10.51 13.45
C GLN A 188 0.03 -10.62 14.97
N LYS A 189 0.73 -9.72 15.70
CA LYS A 189 0.75 -9.72 17.17
C LYS A 189 -0.63 -9.52 17.79
N TYR A 190 -1.45 -8.65 17.21
CA TYR A 190 -2.74 -8.24 17.78
C TYR A 190 -3.97 -8.75 17.03
N ASN A 191 -3.80 -9.70 16.13
CA ASN A 191 -4.88 -10.24 15.28
C ASN A 191 -5.68 -9.11 14.57
N LYS A 192 -4.97 -8.16 13.95
CA LYS A 192 -5.53 -7.01 13.25
C LYS A 192 -5.20 -7.06 11.75
N ASN A 193 -5.75 -6.11 10.99
CA ASN A 193 -5.43 -5.97 9.58
C ASN A 193 -4.30 -4.93 9.38
N ALA A 194 -3.23 -5.29 8.65
CA ALA A 194 -2.07 -4.42 8.43
C ALA A 194 -2.44 -3.11 7.71
N SER A 195 -3.31 -3.17 6.69
CA SER A 195 -3.78 -1.98 5.97
C SER A 195 -4.60 -1.04 6.86
N SER A 196 -5.36 -1.59 7.81
CA SER A 196 -6.07 -0.79 8.80
C SER A 196 -5.12 -0.06 9.75
N ILE A 197 -4.00 -0.69 10.14
CA ILE A 197 -2.98 -0.07 11.00
C ILE A 197 -2.34 1.10 10.27
N SER A 198 -1.86 0.90 9.03
CA SER A 198 -1.23 1.97 8.24
C SER A 198 -2.21 3.11 7.93
N GLY A 199 -3.46 2.78 7.60
CA GLY A 199 -4.54 3.77 7.43
C GLY A 199 -4.76 4.61 8.68
N ASN A 200 -4.80 3.99 9.87
CA ASN A 200 -4.94 4.70 11.14
C ASN A 200 -3.74 5.60 11.45
N CYS A 201 -2.50 5.18 11.14
CA CYS A 201 -1.31 6.03 11.24
C CYS A 201 -1.46 7.30 10.40
N THR A 202 -1.87 7.14 9.14
CA THR A 202 -2.07 8.27 8.22
C THR A 202 -3.20 9.20 8.68
N GLN A 203 -4.31 8.63 9.16
CA GLN A 203 -5.45 9.43 9.66
C GLN A 203 -5.08 10.21 10.93
N LEU A 204 -4.33 9.61 11.85
CA LEU A 204 -3.81 10.31 13.02
C LEU A 204 -2.91 11.48 12.61
N ALA A 205 -1.99 11.24 11.67
CA ALA A 205 -1.10 12.28 11.16
C ALA A 205 -1.88 13.43 10.49
N LYS A 206 -2.88 13.12 9.66
CA LYS A 206 -3.79 14.13 9.08
C LYS A 206 -4.53 14.94 10.14
N LYS A 207 -4.94 14.30 11.22
CA LYS A 207 -5.63 14.97 12.32
C LYS A 207 -4.70 15.91 13.09
N ILE A 208 -3.47 15.47 13.38
CA ILE A 208 -2.46 16.32 14.01
C ILE A 208 -2.15 17.53 13.13
N TYR A 209 -1.95 17.31 11.83
CA TYR A 209 -1.77 18.40 10.88
C TYR A 209 -2.93 19.42 10.91
N LYS A 210 -4.16 18.94 10.97
CA LYS A 210 -5.34 19.79 10.99
C LYS A 210 -5.40 20.72 12.22
N GLU A 211 -4.92 20.23 13.36
CA GLU A 211 -4.90 20.98 14.61
C GLU A 211 -3.68 21.90 14.74
N THR A 212 -2.55 21.55 14.13
CA THR A 212 -1.27 22.22 14.36
C THR A 212 -0.77 23.03 13.17
N GLN A 213 -1.22 22.70 11.95
CA GLN A 213 -0.70 23.23 10.69
C GLN A 213 0.84 23.11 10.59
N CYS A 214 1.40 22.01 11.14
CA CYS A 214 2.85 21.76 11.09
C CYS A 214 3.36 21.64 9.65
N PRO A 215 4.63 21.81 9.37
CA PRO A 215 5.22 21.53 8.07
C PRO A 215 4.83 20.13 7.59
N LEU A 216 4.68 19.95 6.29
CA LEU A 216 4.44 18.66 5.65
C LEU A 216 5.64 18.25 4.80
N SER A 217 5.95 16.97 4.81
CA SER A 217 6.78 16.38 3.78
C SER A 217 5.99 16.37 2.46
N ILE A 218 6.66 16.73 1.38
CA ILE A 218 6.03 16.80 0.05
C ILE A 218 6.63 15.69 -0.80
N ARG A 219 5.79 14.96 -1.52
CA ARG A 219 6.22 13.97 -2.49
C ARG A 219 6.78 14.66 -3.74
N GLU A 220 7.58 13.98 -4.52
CA GLU A 220 8.13 14.50 -5.79
C GLU A 220 7.04 15.01 -6.75
N ASN A 221 5.87 14.38 -6.72
CA ASN A 221 4.69 14.81 -7.48
C ASN A 221 3.94 16.01 -6.89
N GLY A 222 4.52 16.69 -5.88
CA GLY A 222 3.92 17.86 -5.24
C GLY A 222 2.79 17.57 -4.25
N LYS A 223 2.43 16.29 -4.02
CA LYS A 223 1.37 15.91 -3.07
C LYS A 223 1.89 15.87 -1.64
N ASN A 224 1.02 16.19 -0.68
CA ASN A 224 1.33 16.15 0.74
C ASN A 224 1.51 14.70 1.23
N ARG A 225 2.53 14.48 2.05
CA ARG A 225 2.81 13.23 2.73
C ARG A 225 2.64 13.45 4.23
N TYR A 226 1.67 12.77 4.86
CA TYR A 226 1.28 13.02 6.26
C TYR A 226 1.99 12.11 7.28
N TRP A 227 2.20 10.82 6.94
CA TRP A 227 2.76 9.86 7.88
C TRP A 227 4.12 10.26 8.48
N PRO A 228 4.99 11.06 7.80
CA PRO A 228 6.25 11.51 8.39
C PRO A 228 6.11 12.42 9.60
N ILE A 229 4.92 12.96 9.87
CA ILE A 229 4.65 13.66 11.13
C ILE A 229 4.93 12.76 12.33
N LEU A 230 4.53 11.48 12.25
CA LEU A 230 4.66 10.50 13.33
C LEU A 230 5.90 9.63 13.22
N PHE A 231 6.32 9.31 12.00
CA PHE A 231 7.28 8.25 11.72
C PHE A 231 8.42 8.68 10.80
N GLN A 232 9.51 7.96 10.90
CA GLN A 232 10.44 7.71 9.82
C GLN A 232 10.19 6.30 9.30
N GLY A 233 10.59 5.99 8.09
CA GLY A 233 10.41 4.65 7.56
C GLY A 233 11.58 4.19 6.72
N LYS A 234 11.70 2.89 6.53
CA LYS A 234 12.64 2.27 5.59
C LYS A 234 12.11 0.93 5.13
N ASP A 235 12.68 0.43 4.05
CA ASP A 235 12.36 -0.91 3.57
C ASP A 235 12.70 -1.97 4.61
N ALA A 236 11.84 -2.95 4.69
CA ALA A 236 12.09 -4.15 5.47
C ALA A 236 12.95 -5.12 4.67
N GLY A 237 13.97 -5.70 5.29
CA GLY A 237 14.73 -6.79 4.68
C GLY A 237 13.83 -7.98 4.34
N ALA A 238 14.27 -8.84 3.43
CA ALA A 238 13.51 -9.99 2.92
C ALA A 238 13.10 -11.00 4.02
N ASP A 239 13.78 -10.98 5.15
CA ASP A 239 13.54 -11.81 6.34
C ASP A 239 12.53 -11.21 7.33
N VAL A 240 12.06 -9.98 7.08
CA VAL A 240 11.13 -9.26 7.96
C VAL A 240 9.71 -9.35 7.40
N ALA A 241 8.75 -9.78 8.22
CA ALA A 241 7.35 -9.79 7.82
C ALA A 241 6.83 -8.37 7.54
N GLY A 242 6.42 -8.11 6.30
CA GLY A 242 5.97 -6.80 5.81
C GLY A 242 7.04 -6.06 5.00
N GLY A 243 6.64 -5.20 4.09
CA GLY A 243 7.55 -4.55 3.13
C GLY A 243 8.20 -3.25 3.64
N TYR A 244 7.71 -2.65 4.75
CA TYR A 244 8.14 -1.34 5.21
C TYR A 244 8.14 -1.22 6.72
N ILE A 245 9.27 -0.79 7.31
CA ILE A 245 9.41 -0.57 8.75
C ILE A 245 9.09 0.89 9.06
N TRP A 246 8.20 1.12 9.99
CA TRP A 246 7.83 2.42 10.54
C TRP A 246 8.47 2.60 11.89
N LYS A 247 9.21 3.69 12.09
CA LYS A 247 9.88 4.05 13.34
C LYS A 247 9.30 5.35 13.87
N LEU A 248 8.80 5.35 15.09
CA LEU A 248 8.34 6.56 15.77
C LEU A 248 9.44 7.62 15.78
N ARG A 249 9.08 8.89 15.56
CA ARG A 249 10.03 10.00 15.69
C ARG A 249 10.55 10.09 17.11
N PRO A 250 11.83 10.47 17.30
CA PRO A 250 12.48 10.47 18.62
C PRO A 250 11.69 11.24 19.67
N GLU A 251 11.26 12.45 19.36
CA GLU A 251 10.54 13.33 20.30
C GLU A 251 9.15 12.76 20.66
N LEU A 252 8.50 12.09 19.70
CA LEU A 252 7.26 11.38 19.97
C LEU A 252 7.50 10.16 20.86
N TYR A 253 8.53 9.37 20.57
CA TYR A 253 8.88 8.20 21.37
C TYR A 253 9.20 8.61 22.82
N GLU A 254 9.98 9.67 23.04
CA GLU A 254 10.26 10.22 24.37
C GLU A 254 8.97 10.68 25.08
N ALA A 255 8.08 11.35 24.37
CA ALA A 255 6.79 11.76 24.93
C ALA A 255 5.94 10.56 25.34
N LEU A 256 5.93 9.49 24.55
CA LEU A 256 5.21 8.25 24.88
C LEU A 256 5.77 7.53 26.12
N THR A 257 7.06 7.74 26.44
CA THR A 257 7.68 7.20 27.65
C THR A 257 7.12 7.84 28.93
N GLU A 258 6.78 9.14 28.87
CA GLU A 258 6.14 9.86 30.00
C GLU A 258 4.63 9.73 30.00
N PHE A 259 4.03 9.61 28.82
CA PHE A 259 2.60 9.44 28.67
C PHE A 259 2.23 7.97 28.82
N ASP A 260 1.32 7.65 29.73
CA ASP A 260 0.84 6.28 29.92
C ASP A 260 0.08 5.77 28.68
N ILE A 261 0.84 5.58 27.58
CA ILE A 261 0.27 5.11 26.31
C ILE A 261 -0.24 3.68 26.41
N MET A 262 0.35 2.86 27.28
CA MET A 262 -0.02 1.46 27.43
C MET A 262 -1.46 1.26 27.96
N ARG A 263 -2.06 2.28 28.53
CA ARG A 263 -3.51 2.26 28.85
C ARG A 263 -4.42 2.07 27.64
N TYR A 264 -3.90 2.31 26.43
CA TYR A 264 -4.59 2.10 25.16
C TYR A 264 -4.20 0.78 24.48
N GLN A 265 -3.34 -0.02 25.10
CA GLN A 265 -2.88 -1.30 24.55
C GLN A 265 -4.09 -2.16 24.15
N TRP A 266 -4.03 -2.74 22.97
CA TRP A 266 -5.02 -3.71 22.55
C TRP A 266 -4.86 -4.98 23.40
N LYS A 267 -5.97 -5.47 23.93
CA LYS A 267 -5.99 -6.76 24.60
C LYS A 267 -5.97 -7.87 23.56
N ASN A 268 -5.18 -8.88 23.76
CA ASN A 268 -5.31 -10.13 23.02
C ASN A 268 -6.59 -10.84 23.52
N GLU A 269 -7.35 -11.46 22.62
CA GLU A 269 -8.61 -12.14 22.95
C GLU A 269 -8.41 -13.36 23.88
N ASP A 270 -7.14 -13.74 24.15
CA ASP A 270 -6.75 -14.87 25.01
C ASP A 270 -6.33 -14.43 26.44
N GLU A 271 -6.42 -13.15 26.81
CA GLU A 271 -6.25 -12.60 28.15
C GLU A 271 -7.61 -12.08 28.70
#